data_0a8fb5f0e2cd72f1dd6fdd1bbc343a12
#
_entry.id   0a8fb5f0e2cd72f1dd6fdd1bbc343a12
#
_cell.length_a   1.000
_cell.length_b   1.000
_cell.length_c   1.000
_cell.angle_alpha   90.00
_cell.angle_beta   90.00
_cell.angle_gamma   90.00
#
_symmetry.space_group_name_H-M   'P 1'
#
loop_
_entity.id
_entity.type
_entity.pdbx_description
1 polymer ?
#
loop_
_entity_poly.entity_id
_entity_poly.type
_entity_poly.pdbx_seq_one_letter_code
_entity_poly.pdbx_strand_id
1 'polypeptide(L)'
;MTNARAIARLLDLRRLRERSALNALTQCEGDCRRAEQQIEASRNAIAHHLAQARTHEQDKRRALVGRAVSMVEITRLQGDLDAMAAMTMRLRQVEQESQTALQNAEQARDAARERYRLCQRAVTKLDGLAEQERRKAERLEGAYAEADLEERAIMAAASASEQSWA
;
A
#
# COMPACT_ATOMS: atom_id res chain seq x y z
N MET A 1 -27.45 23.77 14.08
CA MET A 1 -26.29 24.22 13.26
C MET A 1 -24.92 23.72 13.73
N THR A 2 -24.72 23.39 14.99
CA THR A 2 -23.42 22.92 15.55
C THR A 2 -23.00 21.53 15.09
N ASN A 3 -23.95 20.58 14.93
CA ASN A 3 -23.64 19.18 14.58
C ASN A 3 -23.11 19.03 13.15
N ALA A 4 -23.68 19.72 12.17
CA ALA A 4 -23.25 19.62 10.76
C ALA A 4 -21.80 20.11 10.58
N ARG A 5 -21.41 21.22 11.24
CA ARG A 5 -20.03 21.72 11.24
C ARG A 5 -19.05 20.75 11.92
N ALA A 6 -19.47 20.11 13.01
CA ALA A 6 -18.65 19.12 13.71
C ALA A 6 -18.43 17.89 12.83
N ILE A 7 -19.48 17.38 12.17
CA ILE A 7 -19.40 16.25 11.25
C ILE A 7 -18.47 16.59 10.06
N ALA A 8 -18.59 17.78 9.47
CA ALA A 8 -17.72 18.21 8.37
C ALA A 8 -16.23 18.22 8.78
N ARG A 9 -15.91 18.79 9.94
CA ARG A 9 -14.53 18.79 10.47
C ARG A 9 -14.01 17.38 10.73
N LEU A 10 -14.84 16.49 11.29
CA LEU A 10 -14.47 15.09 11.50
C LEU A 10 -14.24 14.36 10.18
N LEU A 11 -15.05 14.65 9.18
CA LEU A 11 -14.92 14.09 7.84
C LEU A 11 -13.60 14.51 7.19
N ASP A 12 -13.24 15.79 7.27
CA ASP A 12 -11.96 16.30 6.75
C ASP A 12 -10.77 15.62 7.43
N LEU A 13 -10.80 15.45 8.75
CA LEU A 13 -9.77 14.71 9.49
C LEU A 13 -9.70 13.24 9.10
N ARG A 14 -10.84 12.58 8.86
CA ARG A 14 -10.88 11.19 8.42
C ARG A 14 -10.36 11.02 7.01
N ARG A 15 -10.70 11.91 6.10
CA ARG A 15 -10.17 11.94 4.73
C ARG A 15 -8.65 12.17 4.71
N LEU A 16 -8.14 13.05 5.59
CA LEU A 16 -6.70 13.24 5.74
C LEU A 16 -6.00 11.94 6.19
N ARG A 17 -6.58 11.23 7.17
CA ARG A 17 -6.05 9.94 7.64
C ARG A 17 -6.13 8.85 6.57
N GLU A 18 -7.20 8.82 5.79
CA GLU A 18 -7.35 7.89 4.66
C GLU A 18 -6.26 8.14 3.60
N ARG A 19 -6.02 9.40 3.21
CA ARG A 19 -4.94 9.76 2.28
C ARG A 19 -3.57 9.37 2.82
N SER A 20 -3.30 9.61 4.10
CA SER A 20 -2.06 9.20 4.75
C SER A 20 -1.89 7.68 4.74
N ALA A 21 -2.95 6.92 5.03
CA ALA A 21 -2.93 5.46 4.99
C ALA A 21 -2.76 4.91 3.56
N LEU A 22 -3.35 5.55 2.55
CA LEU A 22 -3.16 5.22 1.15
C LEU A 22 -1.70 5.44 0.71
N ASN A 23 -1.11 6.57 1.08
CA ASN A 23 0.29 6.86 0.78
C ASN A 23 1.23 5.83 1.42
N ALA A 24 0.97 5.44 2.67
CA ALA A 24 1.72 4.39 3.36
C ALA A 24 1.59 3.04 2.65
N LEU A 25 0.38 2.67 2.19
CA LEU A 25 0.16 1.45 1.42
C LEU A 25 0.94 1.47 0.10
N THR A 26 0.86 2.56 -0.66
CA THR A 26 1.60 2.73 -1.92
C THR A 26 3.11 2.62 -1.71
N GLN A 27 3.63 3.16 -0.61
CA GLN A 27 5.03 3.03 -0.25
C GLN A 27 5.42 1.56 0.03
N CYS A 28 4.64 0.86 0.85
CA CYS A 28 4.88 -0.57 1.13
C CYS A 28 4.78 -1.45 -0.12
N GLU A 29 3.86 -1.15 -1.05
CA GLU A 29 3.79 -1.84 -2.35
C GLU A 29 5.04 -1.59 -3.21
N GLY A 30 5.60 -0.38 -3.15
CA GLY A 30 6.88 -0.06 -3.76
C GLY A 30 8.05 -0.82 -3.13
N ASP A 31 8.05 -0.98 -1.81
CA ASP A 31 9.05 -1.76 -1.08
C ASP A 31 9.00 -3.24 -1.47
N CYS A 32 7.82 -3.85 -1.56
CA CYS A 32 7.65 -5.22 -2.05
C CYS A 32 8.26 -5.40 -3.45
N ARG A 33 7.92 -4.51 -4.39
CA ARG A 33 8.47 -4.58 -5.76
C ARG A 33 10.00 -4.48 -5.78
N ARG A 34 10.59 -3.60 -4.93
CA ARG A 34 12.05 -3.50 -4.82
C ARG A 34 12.67 -4.78 -4.24
N ALA A 35 12.03 -5.38 -3.24
CA ALA A 35 12.49 -6.64 -2.66
C ALA A 35 12.40 -7.81 -3.66
N GLU A 36 11.33 -7.90 -4.46
CA GLU A 36 11.19 -8.87 -5.54
C GLU A 36 12.31 -8.73 -6.58
N GLN A 37 12.59 -7.50 -7.02
CA GLN A 37 13.69 -7.22 -7.94
C GLN A 37 15.05 -7.61 -7.36
N GLN A 38 15.25 -7.40 -6.06
CA GLN A 38 16.48 -7.79 -5.38
C GLN A 38 16.68 -9.31 -5.34
N ILE A 39 15.60 -10.08 -5.11
CA ILE A 39 15.65 -11.55 -5.17
C ILE A 39 16.02 -12.02 -6.58
N GLU A 40 15.39 -11.44 -7.60
CA GLU A 40 15.68 -11.78 -8.99
C GLU A 40 17.15 -11.47 -9.36
N ALA A 41 17.64 -10.29 -8.95
CA ALA A 41 19.04 -9.92 -9.14
C ALA A 41 20.00 -10.90 -8.42
N SER A 42 19.68 -11.31 -7.18
CA SER A 42 20.47 -12.29 -6.43
C SER A 42 20.50 -13.65 -7.11
N ARG A 43 19.37 -14.13 -7.62
CA ARG A 43 19.28 -15.40 -8.38
C ARG A 43 20.09 -15.35 -9.66
N ASN A 44 20.01 -14.25 -10.39
CA ASN A 44 20.78 -14.05 -11.61
C ASN A 44 22.29 -14.01 -11.30
N ALA A 45 22.70 -13.36 -10.20
CA ALA A 45 24.09 -13.37 -9.76
C ALA A 45 24.59 -14.78 -9.42
N ILE A 46 23.79 -15.61 -8.74
CA ILE A 46 24.10 -17.00 -8.44
C ILE A 46 24.26 -17.80 -9.75
N ALA A 47 23.29 -17.69 -10.65
CA ALA A 47 23.31 -18.42 -11.91
C ALA A 47 24.56 -18.05 -12.75
N HIS A 48 24.88 -16.77 -12.84
CA HIS A 48 26.05 -16.28 -13.55
C HIS A 48 27.36 -16.77 -12.90
N HIS A 49 27.47 -16.70 -11.56
CA HIS A 49 28.63 -17.20 -10.85
C HIS A 49 28.82 -18.72 -11.05
N LEU A 50 27.76 -19.51 -10.98
CA LEU A 50 27.81 -20.97 -11.20
C LEU A 50 28.22 -21.31 -12.65
N ALA A 51 27.74 -20.53 -13.63
CA ALA A 51 28.17 -20.70 -15.02
C ALA A 51 29.67 -20.42 -15.20
N GLN A 52 30.15 -19.32 -14.62
CA GLN A 52 31.59 -19.00 -14.64
C GLN A 52 32.44 -20.06 -13.93
N ALA A 53 31.99 -20.56 -12.77
CA ALA A 53 32.68 -21.57 -12.02
C ALA A 53 32.83 -22.85 -12.84
N ARG A 54 31.76 -23.30 -13.53
CA ARG A 54 31.79 -24.47 -14.43
C ARG A 54 32.77 -24.29 -15.59
N THR A 55 32.74 -23.12 -16.22
CA THR A 55 33.67 -22.82 -17.34
C THR A 55 35.11 -22.86 -16.84
N HIS A 56 35.38 -22.20 -15.70
CA HIS A 56 36.72 -22.19 -15.11
C HIS A 56 37.21 -23.60 -14.74
N GLU A 57 36.36 -24.42 -14.13
CA GLU A 57 36.67 -25.82 -13.81
C GLU A 57 36.99 -26.61 -15.06
N GLN A 58 36.20 -26.49 -16.13
CA GLN A 58 36.42 -27.19 -17.41
C GLN A 58 37.75 -26.77 -18.06
N ASP A 59 38.06 -25.48 -18.07
CA ASP A 59 39.29 -24.96 -18.66
C ASP A 59 40.53 -25.44 -17.88
N LYS A 60 40.47 -25.42 -16.56
CA LYS A 60 41.53 -25.96 -15.69
C LYS A 60 41.69 -27.44 -15.88
N ARG A 61 40.60 -28.20 -15.96
CA ARG A 61 40.65 -29.65 -16.23
C ARG A 61 41.30 -29.94 -17.58
N ARG A 62 40.92 -29.22 -18.64
CA ARG A 62 41.53 -29.35 -19.96
C ARG A 62 43.03 -29.06 -19.94
N ALA A 63 43.46 -28.03 -19.22
CA ALA A 63 44.85 -27.64 -19.11
C ALA A 63 45.72 -28.65 -18.35
N LEU A 64 45.13 -29.54 -17.54
CA LEU A 64 45.83 -30.55 -16.75
C LEU A 64 45.89 -31.92 -17.44
N VAL A 65 45.02 -32.19 -18.43
CA VAL A 65 44.98 -33.48 -19.14
C VAL A 65 46.23 -33.66 -19.99
N GLY A 66 46.88 -34.84 -19.86
CA GLY A 66 48.01 -35.24 -20.70
C GLY A 66 49.38 -34.68 -20.31
N ARG A 67 49.53 -33.99 -19.17
CA ARG A 67 50.81 -33.50 -18.67
C ARG A 67 51.07 -33.90 -17.22
N ALA A 68 52.34 -33.92 -16.81
CA ALA A 68 52.69 -34.03 -15.40
C ALA A 68 52.29 -32.78 -14.66
N VAL A 69 51.59 -32.93 -13.53
CA VAL A 69 51.08 -31.82 -12.71
C VAL A 69 51.88 -31.77 -11.42
N SER A 70 52.34 -30.58 -11.05
CA SER A 70 53.08 -30.35 -9.82
C SER A 70 52.12 -30.25 -8.61
N MET A 71 52.64 -30.54 -7.40
CA MET A 71 51.87 -30.41 -6.16
C MET A 71 51.41 -28.96 -5.93
N VAL A 72 52.22 -27.99 -6.32
CA VAL A 72 51.89 -26.56 -6.23
C VAL A 72 50.68 -26.20 -7.10
N GLU A 73 50.60 -26.77 -8.31
CA GLU A 73 49.45 -26.56 -9.21
C GLU A 73 48.18 -27.18 -8.64
N ILE A 74 48.25 -28.36 -8.02
CA ILE A 74 47.11 -29.00 -7.33
C ILE A 74 46.62 -28.14 -6.19
N THR A 75 47.52 -27.67 -5.32
CA THR A 75 47.16 -26.84 -4.16
C THR A 75 46.52 -25.51 -4.62
N ARG A 76 47.04 -24.92 -5.70
CA ARG A 76 46.45 -23.68 -6.28
C ARG A 76 45.03 -23.93 -6.81
N LEU A 77 44.83 -25.05 -7.53
CA LEU A 77 43.51 -25.40 -8.02
C LEU A 77 42.51 -25.65 -6.90
N GLN A 78 42.92 -26.32 -5.81
CA GLN A 78 42.09 -26.49 -4.63
C GLN A 78 41.69 -25.14 -4.04
N GLY A 79 42.64 -24.19 -3.87
CA GLY A 79 42.36 -22.87 -3.40
C GLY A 79 41.35 -22.07 -4.27
N ASP A 80 41.50 -22.22 -5.62
CA ASP A 80 40.55 -21.59 -6.57
C ASP A 80 39.13 -22.18 -6.41
N LEU A 81 39.01 -23.52 -6.25
CA LEU A 81 37.69 -24.16 -6.03
C LEU A 81 37.06 -23.78 -4.68
N ASP A 82 37.87 -23.72 -3.63
CA ASP A 82 37.40 -23.30 -2.28
C ASP A 82 36.92 -21.83 -2.31
N ALA A 83 37.64 -20.96 -3.01
CA ALA A 83 37.21 -19.57 -3.19
C ALA A 83 35.87 -19.46 -3.94
N MET A 84 35.67 -20.25 -5.00
CA MET A 84 34.40 -20.31 -5.74
C MET A 84 33.27 -20.85 -4.87
N ALA A 85 33.52 -21.89 -4.09
CA ALA A 85 32.56 -22.45 -3.16
C ALA A 85 32.16 -21.41 -2.09
N ALA A 86 33.13 -20.72 -1.50
CA ALA A 86 32.88 -19.66 -0.54
C ALA A 86 32.05 -18.50 -1.14
N MET A 87 32.33 -18.10 -2.39
CA MET A 87 31.53 -17.09 -3.08
C MET A 87 30.10 -17.56 -3.33
N THR A 88 29.91 -18.82 -3.73
CA THR A 88 28.57 -19.41 -3.89
C THR A 88 27.78 -19.36 -2.56
N MET A 89 28.42 -19.68 -1.46
CA MET A 89 27.77 -19.60 -0.13
C MET A 89 27.35 -18.17 0.22
N ARG A 90 28.22 -17.17 -0.02
CA ARG A 90 27.91 -15.75 0.19
C ARG A 90 26.71 -15.30 -0.65
N LEU A 91 26.68 -15.65 -1.94
CA LEU A 91 25.58 -15.28 -2.83
C LEU A 91 24.24 -15.91 -2.38
N ARG A 92 24.27 -17.16 -1.92
CA ARG A 92 23.08 -17.82 -1.36
C ARG A 92 22.62 -17.16 -0.07
N GLN A 93 23.55 -16.71 0.78
CA GLN A 93 23.19 -15.95 1.97
C GLN A 93 22.49 -14.64 1.61
N VAL A 94 23.00 -13.89 0.62
CA VAL A 94 22.36 -12.65 0.12
C VAL A 94 20.96 -12.94 -0.43
N GLU A 95 20.78 -14.06 -1.16
CA GLU A 95 19.43 -14.46 -1.61
C GLU A 95 18.49 -14.71 -0.44
N GLN A 96 18.93 -15.42 0.58
CA GLN A 96 18.13 -15.70 1.77
C GLN A 96 17.77 -14.43 2.55
N GLU A 97 18.70 -13.50 2.69
CA GLU A 97 18.46 -12.18 3.29
C GLU A 97 17.43 -11.39 2.47
N SER A 98 17.53 -11.43 1.14
CA SER A 98 16.57 -10.80 0.24
C SER A 98 15.15 -11.42 0.34
N GLN A 99 15.06 -12.75 0.51
CA GLN A 99 13.78 -13.43 0.74
C GLN A 99 13.16 -13.01 2.08
N THR A 100 13.96 -12.90 3.13
CA THR A 100 13.48 -12.41 4.43
C THR A 100 13.00 -10.95 4.34
N ALA A 101 13.72 -10.12 3.59
CA ALA A 101 13.31 -8.73 3.36
C ALA A 101 11.97 -8.64 2.60
N LEU A 102 11.74 -9.52 1.61
CA LEU A 102 10.44 -9.59 0.92
C LEU A 102 9.32 -9.98 1.87
N GLN A 103 9.51 -11.01 2.69
CA GLN A 103 8.49 -11.43 3.67
C GLN A 103 8.12 -10.30 4.64
N ASN A 104 9.12 -9.54 5.11
CA ASN A 104 8.89 -8.38 5.97
C ASN A 104 8.13 -7.25 5.25
N ALA A 105 8.48 -6.99 3.99
CA ALA A 105 7.79 -6.01 3.17
C ALA A 105 6.33 -6.41 2.89
N GLU A 106 6.05 -7.68 2.63
CA GLU A 106 4.70 -8.21 2.45
C GLU A 106 3.84 -8.06 3.72
N GLN A 107 4.40 -8.38 4.88
CA GLN A 107 3.72 -8.18 6.16
C GLN A 107 3.41 -6.69 6.42
N ALA A 108 4.36 -5.81 6.12
CA ALA A 108 4.16 -4.37 6.25
C ALA A 108 3.07 -3.86 5.29
N ARG A 109 3.07 -4.33 4.03
CA ARG A 109 2.03 -4.02 3.03
C ARG A 109 0.66 -4.47 3.51
N ASP A 110 0.53 -5.68 4.02
CA ASP A 110 -0.76 -6.23 4.47
C ASP A 110 -1.29 -5.46 5.68
N ALA A 111 -0.42 -5.09 6.62
CA ALA A 111 -0.78 -4.21 7.73
C ALA A 111 -1.21 -2.81 7.26
N ALA A 112 -0.52 -2.22 6.29
CA ALA A 112 -0.88 -0.93 5.71
C ALA A 112 -2.22 -1.01 4.96
N ARG A 113 -2.47 -2.10 4.23
CA ARG A 113 -3.73 -2.37 3.52
C ARG A 113 -4.92 -2.44 4.49
N GLU A 114 -4.75 -3.11 5.61
CA GLU A 114 -5.81 -3.18 6.62
C GLU A 114 -6.08 -1.82 7.27
N ARG A 115 -5.04 -1.05 7.57
CA ARG A 115 -5.20 0.34 8.06
C ARG A 115 -5.95 1.21 7.07
N TYR A 116 -5.61 1.13 5.79
CA TYR A 116 -6.33 1.88 4.74
C TYR A 116 -7.80 1.49 4.69
N ARG A 117 -8.14 0.18 4.71
CA ARG A 117 -9.51 -0.31 4.73
C ARG A 117 -10.31 0.23 5.94
N LEU A 118 -9.69 0.27 7.11
CA LEU A 118 -10.33 0.81 8.31
C LEU A 118 -10.60 2.32 8.18
N CYS A 119 -9.64 3.08 7.64
CA CYS A 119 -9.83 4.50 7.37
C CYS A 119 -10.93 4.75 6.34
N GLN A 120 -10.97 3.98 5.25
CA GLN A 120 -11.99 4.07 4.22
C GLN A 120 -13.41 3.79 4.78
N ARG A 121 -13.56 2.73 5.56
CA ARG A 121 -14.84 2.42 6.23
C ARG A 121 -15.28 3.55 7.17
N ALA A 122 -14.33 4.18 7.87
CA ALA A 122 -14.63 5.30 8.77
C ALA A 122 -15.08 6.56 8.00
N VAL A 123 -14.51 6.84 6.83
CA VAL A 123 -14.95 7.93 5.94
C VAL A 123 -16.35 7.61 5.42
N THR A 124 -16.59 6.44 4.86
CA THR A 124 -17.92 6.04 4.35
C THR A 124 -19.03 6.16 5.39
N LYS A 125 -18.73 5.75 6.65
CA LYS A 125 -19.69 5.90 7.75
C LYS A 125 -20.03 7.37 8.03
N LEU A 126 -19.04 8.25 8.06
CA LEU A 126 -19.26 9.67 8.32
C LEU A 126 -19.93 10.38 7.13
N ASP A 127 -19.61 10.01 5.90
CA ASP A 127 -20.30 10.51 4.71
C ASP A 127 -21.80 10.14 4.77
N GLY A 128 -22.13 8.91 5.15
CA GLY A 128 -23.52 8.50 5.36
C GLY A 128 -24.25 9.28 6.44
N LEU A 129 -23.58 9.57 7.57
CA LEU A 129 -24.13 10.41 8.64
C LEU A 129 -24.34 11.86 8.19
N ALA A 130 -23.37 12.42 7.48
CA ALA A 130 -23.47 13.78 6.91
C ALA A 130 -24.66 13.91 5.97
N GLU A 131 -24.85 12.91 5.10
CA GLU A 131 -25.98 12.90 4.17
C GLU A 131 -27.32 12.76 4.90
N GLN A 132 -27.40 11.93 5.94
CA GLN A 132 -28.61 11.81 6.77
C GLN A 132 -28.96 13.15 7.46
N GLU A 133 -27.99 13.84 8.03
CA GLU A 133 -28.21 15.15 8.67
C GLU A 133 -28.62 16.23 7.65
N ARG A 134 -28.04 16.21 6.46
CA ARG A 134 -28.45 17.09 5.37
C ARG A 134 -29.92 16.87 5.00
N ARG A 135 -30.32 15.62 4.78
CA ARG A 135 -31.71 15.27 4.45
C ARG A 135 -32.69 15.64 5.56
N LYS A 136 -32.29 15.54 6.84
CA LYS A 136 -33.12 16.01 7.97
C LYS A 136 -33.28 17.52 7.94
N ALA A 137 -32.20 18.26 7.70
CA ALA A 137 -32.27 19.69 7.60
C ALA A 137 -33.17 20.15 6.44
N GLU A 138 -33.04 19.56 5.26
CA GLU A 138 -33.87 19.84 4.07
C GLU A 138 -35.37 19.58 4.36
N ARG A 139 -35.70 18.47 5.06
CA ARG A 139 -37.09 18.16 5.45
C ARG A 139 -37.65 19.18 6.43
N LEU A 140 -36.85 19.62 7.41
CA LEU A 140 -37.25 20.63 8.37
C LEU A 140 -37.49 22.00 7.72
N GLU A 141 -36.59 22.40 6.80
CA GLU A 141 -36.73 23.64 6.02
C GLU A 141 -37.98 23.58 5.14
N GLY A 142 -38.25 22.44 4.50
CA GLY A 142 -39.49 22.23 3.72
C GLY A 142 -40.73 22.35 4.58
N ALA A 143 -40.77 21.73 5.76
CA ALA A 143 -41.90 21.83 6.69
C ALA A 143 -42.14 23.22 7.20
N TYR A 144 -41.07 23.99 7.50
CA TYR A 144 -41.20 25.40 7.88
C TYR A 144 -41.73 26.26 6.73
N ALA A 145 -41.25 26.01 5.50
CA ALA A 145 -41.76 26.75 4.33
C ALA A 145 -43.24 26.46 4.04
N GLU A 146 -43.68 25.22 4.22
CA GLU A 146 -45.12 24.84 4.11
C GLU A 146 -45.95 25.52 5.18
N ALA A 147 -45.51 25.49 6.45
CA ALA A 147 -46.22 26.16 7.55
C ALA A 147 -46.35 27.69 7.35
N ASP A 148 -45.29 28.35 6.85
CA ASP A 148 -45.29 29.77 6.54
C ASP A 148 -46.27 30.10 5.39
N LEU A 149 -46.38 29.24 4.40
CA LEU A 149 -47.37 29.37 3.31
C LEU A 149 -48.80 29.21 3.81
N GLU A 150 -49.06 28.22 4.68
CA GLU A 150 -50.36 27.99 5.31
C GLU A 150 -50.78 29.19 6.18
N GLU A 151 -49.89 29.72 6.99
CA GLU A 151 -50.14 30.87 7.83
C GLU A 151 -50.48 32.12 6.98
N ARG A 152 -49.74 32.37 5.91
CA ARG A 152 -50.03 33.46 4.96
C ARG A 152 -51.38 33.28 4.26
N ALA A 153 -51.73 32.06 3.90
CA ALA A 153 -53.04 31.78 3.30
C ALA A 153 -54.20 32.04 4.26
N ILE A 154 -54.06 31.64 5.54
CA ILE A 154 -55.04 31.92 6.60
C ILE A 154 -55.20 33.42 6.84
N MET A 155 -54.10 34.17 6.92
CA MET A 155 -54.11 35.61 7.11
C MET A 155 -54.80 36.34 5.93
N ALA A 156 -54.50 35.90 4.68
CA ALA A 156 -55.15 36.46 3.48
C ALA A 156 -56.67 36.18 3.47
N ALA A 157 -57.08 34.96 3.86
CA ALA A 157 -58.51 34.62 3.95
C ALA A 157 -59.24 35.43 5.07
N ALA A 158 -58.58 35.64 6.21
CA ALA A 158 -59.14 36.47 7.30
C ALA A 158 -59.33 37.92 6.87
N SER A 159 -58.34 38.54 6.22
CA SER A 159 -58.42 39.91 5.72
C SER A 159 -59.48 40.10 4.61
N ALA A 160 -59.67 39.07 3.76
CA ALA A 160 -60.73 39.10 2.76
C ALA A 160 -62.15 39.02 3.33
N SER A 161 -62.32 38.28 4.44
CA SER A 161 -63.61 38.20 5.16
C SER A 161 -63.96 39.50 5.86
N GLU A 162 -63.02 40.22 6.43
CA GLU A 162 -63.29 41.54 7.04
C GLU A 162 -63.71 42.59 6.02
N GLN A 163 -63.18 42.58 4.83
CA GLN A 163 -63.55 43.48 3.74
C GLN A 163 -64.95 43.21 3.13
N SER A 164 -65.49 42.01 3.33
CA SER A 164 -66.80 41.63 2.84
C SER A 164 -67.94 42.09 3.77
N TRP A 165 -67.69 42.60 4.95
CA TRP A 165 -68.70 43.07 5.95
C TRP A 165 -68.74 44.60 6.10
N ALA A 166 -67.95 45.31 5.34
CA ALA A 166 -67.96 46.79 5.30
C ALA A 166 -68.69 47.27 4.04
#